data_1319b7255cbbd21bf6834b014b2488da
#
_entry.id   1319b7255cbbd21bf6834b014b2488da
#
_cell.length_a   1.000
_cell.length_b   1.000
_cell.length_c   1.000
_cell.angle_alpha   90.00
_cell.angle_beta   90.00
_cell.angle_gamma   90.00
#
_symmetry.space_group_name_H-M   'P 1'
#
loop_
_entity.id
_entity.type
_entity.pdbx_description
1 polymer ?
#
loop_
_entity_poly.entity_id
_entity_poly.type
_entity_poly.pdbx_seq_one_letter_code
_entity_poly.pdbx_strand_id
1 'polypeptide(L)'
;MPDESHYACFVAMVETLNNRLRDDKMDFENLGLVIVDEAHYNSFRKLFKWFENQVILGVTATPLSSNAELPLHENYSELIVGESISRLIGKGFLSKATTYSYDVSLHSLKVGINGDYTVSSSEKLYGNFFMQEKLLYAYEQKARGTKTLIFNNGIN
;
A
#
# COMPACT_ATOMS: atom_id res chain seq x y z
N MET A 1 25.33 -1.47 10.98
CA MET A 1 25.27 -0.82 9.67
C MET A 1 26.62 -1.02 9.01
N PRO A 2 26.69 -1.07 7.68
CA PRO A 2 27.94 -0.76 7.05
C PRO A 2 28.44 0.56 7.67
N ASP A 3 29.73 0.78 7.72
CA ASP A 3 30.32 2.03 8.23
C ASP A 3 29.95 3.19 7.29
N GLU A 4 28.69 3.67 7.43
CA GLU A 4 28.00 4.52 6.47
C GLU A 4 27.66 5.86 7.07
N SER A 5 28.59 6.35 7.88
CA SER A 5 28.59 7.72 8.40
C SER A 5 28.38 8.80 7.33
N HIS A 6 28.38 8.42 6.04
CA HIS A 6 28.24 9.33 4.90
C HIS A 6 26.81 9.46 4.35
N TYR A 7 25.89 8.55 4.72
CA TYR A 7 24.52 8.59 4.21
C TYR A 7 23.59 9.29 5.19
N ALA A 8 22.87 10.29 4.67
CA ALA A 8 21.88 11.03 5.43
C ALA A 8 20.48 10.39 5.40
N CYS A 9 20.26 9.40 4.53
CA CYS A 9 18.97 8.75 4.36
C CYS A 9 19.14 7.24 4.09
N PHE A 10 18.30 6.45 4.75
CA PHE A 10 18.26 4.99 4.58
C PHE A 10 16.85 4.55 4.22
N VAL A 11 16.73 3.59 3.31
CA VAL A 11 15.47 2.95 2.95
C VAL A 11 15.49 1.51 3.43
N ALA A 12 14.45 1.09 4.13
CA ALA A 12 14.37 -0.26 4.67
C ALA A 12 12.96 -0.84 4.55
N MET A 13 12.89 -2.15 4.33
CA MET A 13 11.64 -2.92 4.44
C MET A 13 11.36 -3.22 5.92
N VAL A 14 10.09 -3.11 6.33
CA VAL A 14 9.67 -3.24 7.73
C VAL A 14 10.13 -4.53 8.39
N GLU A 15 10.00 -5.67 7.70
CA GLU A 15 10.40 -6.97 8.25
C GLU A 15 11.92 -7.07 8.42
N THR A 16 12.66 -6.64 7.41
CA THR A 16 14.13 -6.64 7.46
C THR A 16 14.63 -5.75 8.59
N LEU A 17 14.06 -4.56 8.72
CA LEU A 17 14.44 -3.61 9.75
C LEU A 17 14.14 -4.16 11.15
N ASN A 18 12.91 -4.67 11.38
CA ASN A 18 12.53 -5.24 12.66
C ASN A 18 13.43 -6.41 13.09
N ASN A 19 13.80 -7.28 12.14
CA ASN A 19 14.70 -8.39 12.43
C ASN A 19 16.11 -7.92 12.80
N ARG A 20 16.65 -6.92 12.09
CA ARG A 20 17.97 -6.36 12.40
C ARG A 20 18.01 -5.66 13.74
N LEU A 21 16.95 -4.92 14.10
CA LEU A 21 16.85 -4.26 15.40
C LEU A 21 16.75 -5.26 16.54
N ARG A 22 15.95 -6.31 16.36
CA ARG A 22 15.81 -7.37 17.36
C ARG A 22 17.13 -8.13 17.60
N ASP A 23 17.95 -8.28 16.56
CA ASP A 23 19.22 -9.00 16.60
C ASP A 23 20.42 -8.12 16.99
N ASP A 24 20.18 -6.90 17.51
CA ASP A 24 21.17 -5.86 17.86
C ASP A 24 22.18 -5.55 16.74
N LYS A 25 21.73 -5.68 15.49
CA LYS A 25 22.57 -5.41 14.30
C LYS A 25 22.46 -3.99 13.77
N MET A 26 21.63 -3.17 14.40
CA MET A 26 21.43 -1.75 14.02
C MET A 26 21.22 -0.91 15.26
N ASP A 27 21.73 0.31 15.20
CA ASP A 27 21.54 1.37 16.17
C ASP A 27 21.06 2.64 15.47
N PHE A 28 20.29 3.48 16.19
CA PHE A 28 19.69 4.71 15.68
C PHE A 28 20.08 5.94 16.49
N GLU A 29 21.28 5.99 17.03
CA GLU A 29 21.74 7.11 17.86
C GLU A 29 21.56 8.48 17.19
N ASN A 30 21.72 8.56 15.86
CA ASN A 30 21.66 9.80 15.09
C ASN A 30 20.42 9.91 14.17
N LEU A 31 19.38 9.09 14.39
CA LEU A 31 18.18 9.14 13.60
C LEU A 31 17.20 10.19 14.16
N GLY A 32 16.88 11.22 13.39
CA GLY A 32 15.94 12.28 13.81
C GLY A 32 14.54 12.11 13.26
N LEU A 33 14.38 11.53 12.05
CA LEU A 33 13.11 11.42 11.35
C LEU A 33 12.93 10.01 10.77
N VAL A 34 11.74 9.46 10.97
CA VAL A 34 11.29 8.22 10.33
C VAL A 34 10.09 8.53 9.45
N ILE A 35 10.19 8.19 8.16
CA ILE A 35 9.05 8.31 7.23
C ILE A 35 8.53 6.90 6.96
N VAL A 36 7.25 6.69 7.22
CA VAL A 36 6.55 5.41 7.00
C VAL A 36 5.62 5.59 5.80
N ASP A 37 5.96 4.95 4.69
CA ASP A 37 5.09 4.90 3.51
C ASP A 37 3.97 3.87 3.71
N GLU A 38 2.80 4.13 3.13
CA GLU A 38 1.58 3.31 3.32
C GLU A 38 1.26 3.08 4.82
N ALA A 39 1.31 4.16 5.60
CA ALA A 39 1.20 4.14 7.06
C ALA A 39 -0.11 3.56 7.61
N HIS A 40 -1.12 3.33 6.75
CA HIS A 40 -2.36 2.66 7.11
C HIS A 40 -2.19 1.16 7.41
N TYR A 41 -1.07 0.54 6.98
CA TYR A 41 -0.78 -0.85 7.31
C TYR A 41 -0.26 -1.01 8.73
N ASN A 42 -0.87 -1.94 9.48
CA ASN A 42 -0.50 -2.21 10.87
C ASN A 42 0.85 -2.93 11.06
N SER A 43 1.45 -3.42 9.99
CA SER A 43 2.76 -4.09 10.03
C SER A 43 3.88 -3.19 10.59
N PHE A 44 3.75 -1.87 10.49
CA PHE A 44 4.72 -0.90 11.00
C PHE A 44 4.69 -0.73 12.53
N ARG A 45 3.59 -1.06 13.21
CA ARG A 45 3.44 -0.87 14.66
C ARG A 45 4.55 -1.50 15.48
N LYS A 46 5.03 -2.66 15.07
CA LYS A 46 6.12 -3.37 15.73
C LYS A 46 7.46 -2.63 15.72
N LEU A 47 7.62 -1.65 14.85
CA LEU A 47 8.82 -0.81 14.77
C LEU A 47 8.79 0.37 15.74
N PHE A 48 7.62 0.89 16.10
CA PHE A 48 7.49 2.11 16.88
C PHE A 48 8.13 2.02 18.29
N LYS A 49 8.18 0.84 18.86
CA LYS A 49 8.88 0.58 20.13
C LYS A 49 10.39 0.86 20.09
N TRP A 50 10.98 0.95 18.90
CA TRP A 50 12.39 1.21 18.69
C TRP A 50 12.69 2.70 18.46
N PHE A 51 11.64 3.52 18.28
CA PHE A 51 11.74 4.94 17.98
C PHE A 51 11.16 5.78 19.12
N GLU A 52 11.97 5.99 20.18
CA GLU A 52 11.51 6.72 21.37
C GLU A 52 11.61 8.24 21.20
N ASN A 53 12.62 8.72 20.50
CA ASN A 53 12.94 10.15 20.38
C ASN A 53 12.87 10.69 18.94
N GLN A 54 12.48 9.86 17.98
CA GLN A 54 12.41 10.22 16.60
C GLN A 54 11.05 10.83 16.26
N VAL A 55 11.04 11.79 15.34
CA VAL A 55 9.80 12.24 14.71
C VAL A 55 9.34 11.17 13.72
N ILE A 56 8.09 10.72 13.85
CA ILE A 56 7.52 9.71 12.94
C ILE A 56 6.49 10.40 12.06
N LEU A 57 6.74 10.37 10.75
CA LEU A 57 5.83 10.87 9.72
C LEU A 57 5.22 9.70 8.94
N GLY A 58 3.94 9.44 9.12
CA GLY A 58 3.19 8.48 8.32
C GLY A 58 2.63 9.14 7.05
N VAL A 59 2.88 8.53 5.89
CA VAL A 59 2.34 8.98 4.60
C VAL A 59 1.37 7.93 4.09
N THR A 60 0.16 8.33 3.70
CA THR A 60 -0.84 7.42 3.12
C THR A 60 -1.88 8.18 2.31
N ALA A 61 -2.41 7.55 1.28
CA ALA A 61 -3.57 8.06 0.55
C ALA A 61 -4.90 7.79 1.27
N THR A 62 -4.92 6.80 2.17
CA THR A 62 -6.11 6.32 2.89
C THR A 62 -5.81 6.28 4.39
N PRO A 63 -6.05 7.37 5.14
CA PRO A 63 -5.68 7.47 6.55
C PRO A 63 -6.65 6.69 7.47
N LEU A 64 -7.05 5.51 7.04
CA LEU A 64 -7.84 4.55 7.80
C LEU A 64 -6.99 3.32 8.06
N SER A 65 -6.96 2.87 9.31
CA SER A 65 -6.24 1.64 9.66
C SER A 65 -6.77 0.45 8.86
N SER A 66 -5.88 -0.43 8.43
CA SER A 66 -6.24 -1.74 7.85
C SER A 66 -6.92 -2.68 8.85
N ASN A 67 -6.86 -2.37 10.14
CA ASN A 67 -7.58 -3.05 11.21
C ASN A 67 -8.32 -2.03 12.10
N ALA A 68 -9.63 -2.13 12.18
CA ALA A 68 -10.48 -1.21 12.95
C ALA A 68 -10.19 -1.24 14.47
N GLU A 69 -9.69 -2.36 14.99
CA GLU A 69 -9.32 -2.50 16.40
C GLU A 69 -7.98 -1.83 16.75
N LEU A 70 -7.22 -1.41 15.72
CA LEU A 70 -5.91 -0.80 15.84
C LEU A 70 -5.89 0.54 15.09
N PRO A 71 -6.58 1.56 15.56
CA PRO A 71 -6.71 2.83 14.84
C PRO A 71 -5.38 3.59 14.79
N LEU A 72 -5.17 4.40 13.75
CA LEU A 72 -3.92 5.11 13.51
C LEU A 72 -3.61 6.16 14.59
N HIS A 73 -4.63 6.73 15.23
CA HIS A 73 -4.43 7.75 16.26
C HIS A 73 -3.73 7.22 17.54
N GLU A 74 -3.58 5.92 17.71
CA GLU A 74 -2.76 5.36 18.78
C GLU A 74 -1.25 5.55 18.53
N ASN A 75 -0.84 5.74 17.27
CA ASN A 75 0.57 5.88 16.90
C ASN A 75 0.92 7.27 16.35
N TYR A 76 -0.07 8.00 15.83
CA TYR A 76 0.12 9.33 15.25
C TYR A 76 -0.73 10.34 15.99
N SER A 77 -0.11 11.37 16.51
CA SER A 77 -0.77 12.41 17.32
C SER A 77 -1.58 13.41 16.48
N GLU A 78 -1.26 13.56 15.22
CA GLU A 78 -1.88 14.55 14.33
C GLU A 78 -2.11 13.99 12.94
N LEU A 79 -3.21 14.41 12.30
CA LEU A 79 -3.53 14.12 10.90
C LEU A 79 -3.43 15.40 10.07
N ILE A 80 -2.46 15.44 9.16
CA ILE A 80 -2.31 16.54 8.21
C ILE A 80 -2.94 16.10 6.89
N VAL A 81 -4.00 16.79 6.47
CA VAL A 81 -4.71 16.50 5.22
C VAL A 81 -4.23 17.44 4.13
N GLY A 82 -3.73 16.86 3.04
CA GLY A 82 -3.32 17.59 1.85
C GLY A 82 -4.50 18.09 1.00
N GLU A 83 -4.20 18.58 -0.21
CA GLU A 83 -5.24 19.00 -1.15
C GLU A 83 -6.07 17.81 -1.65
N SER A 84 -7.36 18.04 -1.84
CA SER A 84 -8.26 17.02 -2.39
C SER A 84 -7.89 16.64 -3.83
N ILE A 85 -8.18 15.39 -4.22
CA ILE A 85 -7.97 14.87 -5.58
C ILE A 85 -8.63 15.78 -6.63
N SER A 86 -9.87 16.25 -6.36
CA SER A 86 -10.59 17.16 -7.26
C SER A 86 -9.85 18.47 -7.49
N ARG A 87 -9.25 19.02 -6.43
CA ARG A 87 -8.47 20.27 -6.54
C ARG A 87 -7.15 20.05 -7.28
N LEU A 88 -6.49 18.92 -7.05
CA LEU A 88 -5.27 18.56 -7.78
C LEU A 88 -5.53 18.32 -9.27
N ILE A 89 -6.68 17.72 -9.62
CA ILE A 89 -7.12 17.60 -11.02
C ILE A 89 -7.40 18.97 -11.60
N GLY A 90 -8.12 19.83 -10.89
CA GLY A 90 -8.42 21.19 -11.35
C GLY A 90 -7.19 22.05 -11.56
N LYS A 91 -6.12 21.83 -10.79
CA LYS A 91 -4.82 22.50 -10.94
C LYS A 91 -3.90 21.84 -11.99
N GLY A 92 -4.29 20.73 -12.60
CA GLY A 92 -3.49 20.01 -13.60
C GLY A 92 -2.35 19.14 -13.03
N PHE A 93 -2.27 18.95 -11.72
CA PHE A 93 -1.30 18.02 -11.11
C PHE A 93 -1.68 16.57 -11.27
N LEU A 94 -2.99 16.27 -11.33
CA LEU A 94 -3.50 14.93 -11.58
C LEU A 94 -4.38 14.92 -12.82
N SER A 95 -4.31 13.85 -13.59
CA SER A 95 -5.20 13.62 -14.72
C SER A 95 -6.61 13.25 -14.25
N LYS A 96 -7.61 13.67 -15.03
CA LYS A 96 -8.98 13.21 -14.80
C LYS A 96 -9.07 11.71 -15.12
N ALA A 97 -9.58 10.95 -14.17
CA ALA A 97 -9.84 9.52 -14.35
C ALA A 97 -11.30 9.29 -14.76
N THR A 98 -11.52 8.32 -15.65
CA THR A 98 -12.85 7.76 -15.96
C THR A 98 -12.84 6.30 -15.54
N THR A 99 -13.70 5.93 -14.61
CA THR A 99 -13.82 4.56 -14.11
C THR A 99 -14.97 3.85 -14.81
N TYR A 100 -14.68 2.67 -15.36
CA TYR A 100 -15.68 1.76 -15.92
C TYR A 100 -15.78 0.54 -15.01
N SER A 101 -17.00 0.21 -14.60
CA SER A 101 -17.27 -0.98 -13.80
C SER A 101 -18.05 -1.99 -14.65
N TYR A 102 -17.66 -3.25 -14.55
CA TYR A 102 -18.33 -4.36 -15.20
C TYR A 102 -18.92 -5.27 -14.13
N ASP A 103 -20.15 -5.70 -14.37
CA ASP A 103 -20.80 -6.64 -13.45
C ASP A 103 -20.11 -8.01 -13.54
N VAL A 104 -19.54 -8.43 -12.41
CA VAL A 104 -18.90 -9.72 -12.22
C VAL A 104 -19.40 -10.34 -10.94
N SER A 105 -19.82 -11.61 -11.00
CA SER A 105 -20.28 -12.32 -9.82
C SER A 105 -19.12 -12.61 -8.87
N LEU A 106 -19.06 -11.90 -7.76
CA LEU A 106 -18.02 -12.06 -6.74
C LEU A 106 -18.32 -13.15 -5.71
N HIS A 107 -19.46 -13.86 -5.83
CA HIS A 107 -19.91 -14.86 -4.86
C HIS A 107 -18.96 -16.03 -4.64
N SER A 108 -18.05 -16.29 -5.59
CA SER A 108 -17.04 -17.35 -5.48
C SER A 108 -15.77 -16.91 -4.74
N LEU A 109 -15.62 -15.62 -4.46
CA LEU A 109 -14.47 -15.10 -3.74
C LEU A 109 -14.59 -15.42 -2.26
N LYS A 110 -13.48 -15.89 -1.67
CA LYS A 110 -13.36 -16.18 -0.25
C LYS A 110 -12.45 -15.16 0.41
N VAL A 111 -12.90 -14.59 1.50
CA VAL A 111 -12.08 -13.68 2.31
C VAL A 111 -11.15 -14.51 3.19
N GLY A 112 -9.87 -14.18 3.17
CA GLY A 112 -8.85 -14.77 4.03
C GLY A 112 -8.78 -14.11 5.41
N ILE A 113 -7.89 -14.60 6.26
CA ILE A 113 -7.72 -14.15 7.65
C ILE A 113 -7.34 -12.65 7.72
N ASN A 114 -6.67 -12.12 6.71
CA ASN A 114 -6.23 -10.72 6.65
C ASN A 114 -7.29 -9.75 6.11
N GLY A 115 -8.50 -10.21 5.85
CA GLY A 115 -9.57 -9.40 5.28
C GLY A 115 -9.54 -9.27 3.75
N ASP A 116 -8.47 -9.70 3.08
CA ASP A 116 -8.36 -9.75 1.62
C ASP A 116 -8.90 -11.05 1.05
N TYR A 117 -9.22 -11.05 -0.25
CA TYR A 117 -9.60 -12.27 -0.94
C TYR A 117 -8.43 -13.26 -1.05
N THR A 118 -8.72 -14.55 -0.87
CA THR A 118 -7.69 -15.57 -1.02
C THR A 118 -7.22 -15.67 -2.48
N VAL A 119 -5.90 -15.84 -2.68
CA VAL A 119 -5.30 -15.96 -4.01
C VAL A 119 -5.98 -17.06 -4.82
N SER A 120 -6.20 -18.24 -4.22
CA SER A 120 -6.80 -19.37 -4.90
C SER A 120 -8.24 -19.13 -5.39
N SER A 121 -9.07 -18.38 -4.62
CA SER A 121 -10.42 -18.03 -5.08
C SER A 121 -10.40 -16.97 -6.17
N SER A 122 -9.47 -16.03 -6.08
CA SER A 122 -9.26 -14.99 -7.10
C SER A 122 -8.75 -15.58 -8.41
N GLU A 123 -7.75 -16.44 -8.37
CA GLU A 123 -7.23 -17.15 -9.56
C GLU A 123 -8.30 -17.98 -10.24
N LYS A 124 -9.13 -18.70 -9.48
CA LYS A 124 -10.22 -19.49 -10.03
C LYS A 124 -11.28 -18.62 -10.72
N LEU A 125 -11.60 -17.45 -10.16
CA LEU A 125 -12.58 -16.54 -10.75
C LEU A 125 -12.00 -15.84 -11.98
N TYR A 126 -10.85 -15.21 -11.85
CA TYR A 126 -10.28 -14.35 -12.91
C TYR A 126 -9.54 -15.15 -13.98
N GLY A 127 -9.06 -16.36 -13.69
CA GLY A 127 -8.44 -17.26 -14.64
C GLY A 127 -9.43 -18.01 -15.55
N ASN A 128 -10.75 -17.89 -15.32
CA ASN A 128 -11.68 -18.57 -16.19
C ASN A 128 -11.86 -17.82 -17.53
N PHE A 129 -12.13 -18.55 -18.58
CA PHE A 129 -12.24 -18.07 -19.96
C PHE A 129 -13.23 -16.89 -20.11
N PHE A 130 -14.36 -16.97 -19.48
CA PHE A 130 -15.39 -15.93 -19.54
C PHE A 130 -14.92 -14.58 -18.97
N MET A 131 -14.14 -14.61 -17.89
CA MET A 131 -13.58 -13.40 -17.28
C MET A 131 -12.47 -12.82 -18.15
N GLN A 132 -11.67 -13.66 -18.77
CA GLN A 132 -10.63 -13.25 -19.73
C GLN A 132 -11.26 -12.59 -20.97
N GLU A 133 -12.33 -13.15 -21.52
CA GLU A 133 -13.06 -12.52 -22.61
C GLU A 133 -13.65 -11.16 -22.24
N LYS A 134 -14.23 -11.04 -21.03
CA LYS A 134 -14.70 -9.73 -20.52
C LYS A 134 -13.56 -8.70 -20.42
N LEU A 135 -12.41 -9.11 -19.93
CA LEU A 135 -11.24 -8.24 -19.85
C LEU A 135 -10.78 -7.78 -21.23
N LEU A 136 -10.67 -8.71 -22.17
CA LEU A 136 -10.32 -8.40 -23.56
C LEU A 136 -11.33 -7.46 -24.21
N TYR A 137 -12.61 -7.71 -24.03
CA TYR A 137 -13.67 -6.83 -24.52
C TYR A 137 -13.55 -5.43 -23.93
N ALA A 138 -13.34 -5.32 -22.62
CA ALA A 138 -13.16 -4.03 -21.97
C ALA A 138 -11.94 -3.28 -22.49
N TYR A 139 -10.81 -3.98 -22.68
CA TYR A 139 -9.60 -3.43 -23.28
C TYR A 139 -9.84 -2.90 -24.69
N GLU A 140 -10.44 -3.73 -25.56
CA GLU A 140 -10.73 -3.36 -26.93
C GLU A 140 -11.64 -2.12 -27.04
N GLN A 141 -12.63 -2.03 -26.16
CA GLN A 141 -13.60 -0.92 -26.15
C GLN A 141 -13.07 0.37 -25.54
N LYS A 142 -12.15 0.30 -24.57
CA LYS A 142 -11.80 1.45 -23.74
C LYS A 142 -10.31 1.83 -23.77
N ALA A 143 -9.43 0.90 -24.08
CA ALA A 143 -8.00 1.09 -23.90
C ALA A 143 -7.16 0.72 -25.14
N ARG A 144 -7.76 0.19 -26.20
CA ARG A 144 -7.03 -0.18 -27.41
C ARG A 144 -6.22 0.99 -27.97
N GLY A 145 -4.93 0.74 -28.23
CA GLY A 145 -4.01 1.77 -28.74
C GLY A 145 -3.47 2.74 -27.70
N THR A 146 -3.83 2.55 -26.41
CA THR A 146 -3.29 3.34 -25.31
C THR A 146 -2.27 2.54 -24.48
N LYS A 147 -1.44 3.24 -23.70
CA LYS A 147 -0.58 2.58 -22.71
C LYS A 147 -1.48 1.99 -21.62
N THR A 148 -1.39 0.68 -21.42
CA THR A 148 -2.26 -0.04 -20.50
C THR A 148 -1.44 -0.79 -19.46
N LEU A 149 -1.88 -0.73 -18.20
CA LEU A 149 -1.33 -1.50 -17.10
C LEU A 149 -2.42 -2.44 -16.58
N ILE A 150 -2.10 -3.73 -16.49
CA ILE A 150 -3.02 -4.77 -16.01
C ILE A 150 -2.45 -5.34 -14.72
N PHE A 151 -3.26 -5.32 -13.65
CA PHE A 151 -2.93 -5.94 -12.37
C PHE A 151 -3.61 -7.30 -12.28
N ASN A 152 -2.81 -8.36 -12.13
CA ASN A 152 -3.28 -9.73 -11.96
C ASN A 152 -3.03 -10.22 -10.54
N ASN A 153 -3.92 -11.10 -10.05
CA ASN A 153 -3.81 -11.70 -8.71
C ASN A 153 -3.00 -13.01 -8.68
N GLY A 154 -2.41 -13.43 -9.79
CA GLY A 154 -1.66 -14.68 -9.89
C GLY A 154 -0.69 -14.69 -11.06
N ILE A 155 0.19 -15.70 -11.09
CA ILE A 155 1.26 -15.88 -12.10
C ILE A 155 0.96 -17.08 -13.02
N ASN A 156 -0.24 -17.58 -13.07
CA ASN A 156 -0.61 -18.75 -13.90
C ASN A 156 -1.18 -18.31 -15.25
#